data_b47c61744827b0f29dda2b1a1c3bebec
#
_entry.id   b47c61744827b0f29dda2b1a1c3bebec
#
_cell.length_a   1.000
_cell.length_b   1.000
_cell.length_c   1.000
_cell.angle_alpha   90.00
_cell.angle_beta   90.00
_cell.angle_gamma   90.00
#
_symmetry.space_group_name_H-M   'P 1'
#
loop_
_entity.id
_entity.type
_entity.pdbx_description
1 polymer ?
#
loop_
_entity_poly.entity_id
_entity_poly.type
_entity_poly.pdbx_seq_one_letter_code
_entity_poly.pdbx_strand_id
1 'polypeptide(L)'
;MPPAMAKAIVTPAKPVMLSTMKLGIAGLSHDHVHLILSDYRDGKVNIVGIAEANKNLRARLQQQYNIPDSLFFDDLKTMATTRKPDVVLGYNPVAKHIDVVEVCAPLGISVMVEKPLAATLAQAKRMEFLALKYYIKLLTNYETTWYPSYRRIRDVARKDSLGQIRKMVAHDGHEGPKEINCSKDFTDWLTDPDQNGAGALNDFGCYGANLFTWLMNGQRPTAVTAIARHYKPQTYPKVEDDATIILEYPTATGIIEASWNWPYSIKDLEVFGDEGYMHAFDKENVLTHIDKFPAVTSVAPALTSPNDNPISYLQSVVQNRMLGITDRSSLRNNMIVMQILDAAKRSIAEGKRITL
;
A
#
# COMPACT_ATOMS: atom_id res chain seq x y z
N MET A 1 2.87 -16.49 60.37
CA MET A 1 1.91 -15.89 59.39
C MET A 1 2.76 -15.20 58.31
N PRO A 2 2.66 -15.56 57.04
CA PRO A 2 3.32 -14.81 55.97
C PRO A 2 2.53 -13.53 55.67
N PRO A 3 3.20 -12.44 55.24
CA PRO A 3 2.53 -11.18 54.93
C PRO A 3 1.71 -11.26 53.67
N ALA A 4 0.52 -10.65 53.68
CA ALA A 4 -0.41 -10.55 52.56
C ALA A 4 0.22 -9.76 51.42
N MET A 5 0.28 -10.37 50.22
CA MET A 5 0.65 -9.68 48.96
C MET A 5 -0.44 -8.65 48.62
N ALA A 6 -0.07 -7.39 48.64
CA ALA A 6 -0.90 -6.32 48.12
C ALA A 6 -1.09 -6.50 46.60
N LYS A 7 -2.33 -6.67 46.14
CA LYS A 7 -2.66 -6.64 44.70
C LYS A 7 -2.38 -5.23 44.17
N ALA A 8 -1.46 -5.11 43.24
CA ALA A 8 -1.24 -3.88 42.52
C ALA A 8 -2.52 -3.51 41.75
N ILE A 9 -3.06 -2.34 42.03
CA ILE A 9 -4.18 -1.75 41.28
C ILE A 9 -3.58 -1.31 39.92
N VAL A 10 -3.89 -2.06 38.88
CA VAL A 10 -3.59 -1.65 37.49
C VAL A 10 -4.53 -0.48 37.18
N THR A 11 -3.99 0.72 37.21
CA THR A 11 -4.68 1.92 36.70
C THR A 11 -4.96 1.72 35.22
N PRO A 12 -6.22 1.87 34.74
CA PRO A 12 -6.51 1.78 33.32
C PRO A 12 -5.71 2.84 32.57
N ALA A 13 -5.05 2.43 31.48
CA ALA A 13 -4.31 3.34 30.60
C ALA A 13 -5.26 4.48 30.17
N LYS A 14 -4.75 5.73 30.20
CA LYS A 14 -5.48 6.88 29.68
C LYS A 14 -5.98 6.57 28.26
N PRO A 15 -7.24 6.91 27.93
CA PRO A 15 -7.75 6.72 26.57
C PRO A 15 -6.83 7.44 25.60
N VAL A 16 -6.35 6.72 24.59
CA VAL A 16 -5.60 7.28 23.47
C VAL A 16 -6.48 8.35 22.84
N MET A 17 -5.99 9.57 22.76
CA MET A 17 -6.76 10.69 22.17
C MET A 17 -7.15 10.29 20.75
N LEU A 18 -8.44 10.23 20.47
CA LEU A 18 -9.02 10.12 19.15
C LEU A 18 -8.34 11.08 18.17
N SER A 19 -7.96 10.61 17.00
CA SER A 19 -7.60 11.51 15.91
C SER A 19 -8.79 12.46 15.67
N THR A 20 -8.55 13.76 15.73
CA THR A 20 -9.59 14.77 15.45
C THR A 20 -9.97 14.82 13.98
N MET A 21 -9.18 14.17 13.09
CA MET A 21 -9.40 14.13 11.67
C MET A 21 -10.66 13.33 11.33
N LYS A 22 -11.58 13.95 10.58
CA LYS A 22 -12.82 13.31 10.13
C LYS A 22 -12.54 12.46 8.90
N LEU A 23 -12.77 11.16 9.01
CA LEU A 23 -12.56 10.20 7.93
C LEU A 23 -13.88 9.83 7.27
N GLY A 24 -13.93 9.90 5.93
CA GLY A 24 -14.93 9.24 5.11
C GLY A 24 -14.37 7.94 4.56
N ILE A 25 -15.21 6.94 4.35
CA ILE A 25 -14.85 5.66 3.73
C ILE A 25 -15.60 5.52 2.41
N ALA A 26 -14.90 5.19 1.32
CA ALA A 26 -15.46 4.92 0.01
C ALA A 26 -15.27 3.44 -0.35
N GLY A 27 -16.36 2.68 -0.33
CA GLY A 27 -16.36 1.22 -0.55
C GLY A 27 -15.89 0.42 0.65
N LEU A 28 -16.31 -0.83 0.69
CA LEU A 28 -15.99 -1.79 1.75
C LEU A 28 -15.47 -3.13 1.21
N SER A 29 -15.24 -3.23 -0.10
CA SER A 29 -14.93 -4.51 -0.75
C SER A 29 -13.46 -4.91 -0.71
N HIS A 30 -12.55 -4.03 -0.30
CA HIS A 30 -11.13 -4.36 -0.09
C HIS A 30 -10.90 -4.83 1.35
N ASP A 31 -10.31 -6.04 1.53
CA ASP A 31 -10.17 -6.65 2.86
C ASP A 31 -9.34 -5.84 3.86
N HIS A 32 -8.48 -4.94 3.42
CA HIS A 32 -7.78 -4.02 4.34
C HIS A 32 -8.73 -3.07 5.11
N VAL A 33 -9.99 -2.92 4.67
CA VAL A 33 -10.99 -2.13 5.40
C VAL A 33 -11.22 -2.64 6.83
N HIS A 34 -11.00 -3.92 7.07
CA HIS A 34 -11.12 -4.51 8.41
C HIS A 34 -10.22 -3.86 9.45
N LEU A 35 -9.04 -3.34 9.05
CA LEU A 35 -8.11 -2.65 9.95
C LEU A 35 -8.70 -1.32 10.44
N ILE A 36 -9.18 -0.47 9.53
CA ILE A 36 -9.73 0.84 9.89
C ILE A 36 -11.08 0.72 10.62
N LEU A 37 -11.89 -0.29 10.30
CA LEU A 37 -13.14 -0.56 11.01
C LEU A 37 -12.88 -1.09 12.43
N SER A 38 -11.82 -1.89 12.63
CA SER A 38 -11.37 -2.28 13.97
C SER A 38 -10.91 -1.06 14.78
N ASP A 39 -10.13 -0.18 14.19
CA ASP A 39 -9.68 1.04 14.84
C ASP A 39 -10.85 1.98 15.18
N TYR A 40 -11.89 2.01 14.33
CA TYR A 40 -13.13 2.73 14.64
C TYR A 40 -13.87 2.13 15.84
N ARG A 41 -14.09 0.80 15.84
CA ARG A 41 -14.71 0.10 16.95
C ARG A 41 -13.96 0.33 18.29
N ASP A 42 -12.63 0.35 18.21
CA ASP A 42 -11.74 0.56 19.36
C ASP A 42 -11.61 2.05 19.76
N GLY A 43 -12.32 2.97 19.08
CA GLY A 43 -12.32 4.39 19.39
C GLY A 43 -11.03 5.14 19.02
N LYS A 44 -10.18 4.58 18.15
CA LYS A 44 -8.89 5.18 17.76
C LYS A 44 -9.01 6.19 16.61
N VAL A 45 -10.05 6.08 15.78
CA VAL A 45 -10.29 6.94 14.62
C VAL A 45 -11.71 7.48 14.60
N ASN A 46 -11.90 8.61 13.91
CA ASN A 46 -13.19 9.29 13.81
C ASN A 46 -13.74 9.10 12.38
N ILE A 47 -14.51 8.04 12.15
CA ILE A 47 -15.24 7.84 10.89
C ILE A 47 -16.56 8.61 10.97
N VAL A 48 -16.76 9.55 10.04
CA VAL A 48 -17.96 10.40 9.98
C VAL A 48 -18.97 9.96 8.91
N GLY A 49 -18.57 9.07 7.98
CA GLY A 49 -19.47 8.53 6.96
C GLY A 49 -18.82 7.40 6.16
N ILE A 50 -19.63 6.48 5.66
CA ILE A 50 -19.25 5.32 4.87
C ILE A 50 -20.17 5.25 3.66
N ALA A 51 -19.61 5.32 2.47
CA ALA A 51 -20.34 5.17 1.21
C ALA A 51 -20.18 3.73 0.70
N GLU A 52 -21.26 2.94 0.73
CA GLU A 52 -21.31 1.56 0.25
C GLU A 52 -22.70 1.24 -0.31
N ALA A 53 -22.76 0.95 -1.60
CA ALA A 53 -24.01 0.63 -2.30
C ALA A 53 -24.48 -0.81 -2.10
N ASN A 54 -23.54 -1.75 -1.87
CA ASN A 54 -23.87 -3.16 -1.62
C ASN A 54 -24.47 -3.35 -0.24
N LYS A 55 -25.80 -3.48 -0.19
CA LYS A 55 -26.56 -3.61 1.07
C LYS A 55 -26.16 -4.86 1.90
N ASN A 56 -25.81 -5.96 1.24
CA ASN A 56 -25.42 -7.18 1.93
C ASN A 56 -24.04 -7.03 2.60
N LEU A 57 -23.07 -6.47 1.88
CA LEU A 57 -21.75 -6.18 2.41
C LEU A 57 -21.84 -5.18 3.58
N ARG A 58 -22.61 -4.09 3.38
CA ARG A 58 -22.90 -3.10 4.42
C ARG A 58 -23.48 -3.76 5.67
N ALA A 59 -24.57 -4.56 5.56
CA ALA A 59 -25.23 -5.19 6.70
C ALA A 59 -24.28 -6.12 7.48
N ARG A 60 -23.45 -6.89 6.76
CA ARG A 60 -22.46 -7.79 7.36
C ARG A 60 -21.41 -7.03 8.18
N LEU A 61 -20.77 -6.00 7.59
CA LEU A 61 -19.74 -5.24 8.28
C LEU A 61 -20.32 -4.30 9.35
N GLN A 62 -21.53 -3.78 9.16
CA GLN A 62 -22.27 -3.04 10.16
C GLN A 62 -22.45 -3.85 11.45
N GLN A 63 -22.90 -5.11 11.32
CA GLN A 63 -23.05 -6.01 12.45
C GLN A 63 -21.69 -6.38 13.08
N GLN A 64 -20.70 -6.72 12.24
CA GLN A 64 -19.38 -7.18 12.71
C GLN A 64 -18.64 -6.12 13.53
N TYR A 65 -18.76 -4.83 13.16
CA TYR A 65 -18.03 -3.73 13.79
C TYR A 65 -18.91 -2.82 14.62
N ASN A 66 -20.19 -3.15 14.81
CA ASN A 66 -21.16 -2.36 15.55
C ASN A 66 -21.25 -0.90 15.08
N ILE A 67 -21.34 -0.71 13.75
CA ILE A 67 -21.37 0.62 13.11
C ILE A 67 -22.81 1.15 13.10
N PRO A 68 -23.07 2.37 13.57
CA PRO A 68 -24.41 2.97 13.49
C PRO A 68 -24.89 3.13 12.04
N ASP A 69 -26.16 2.81 11.79
CA ASP A 69 -26.76 2.95 10.45
C ASP A 69 -26.67 4.38 9.90
N SER A 70 -26.69 5.37 10.77
CA SER A 70 -26.58 6.80 10.43
C SER A 70 -25.23 7.19 9.79
N LEU A 71 -24.22 6.34 9.84
CA LEU A 71 -22.94 6.57 9.15
C LEU A 71 -22.96 6.10 7.70
N PHE A 72 -23.92 5.28 7.29
CA PHE A 72 -23.94 4.72 5.95
C PHE A 72 -24.68 5.60 4.94
N PHE A 73 -24.14 5.65 3.74
CA PHE A 73 -24.66 6.33 2.55
C PHE A 73 -24.60 5.38 1.36
N ASP A 74 -25.55 5.51 0.44
CA ASP A 74 -25.61 4.70 -0.77
C ASP A 74 -24.61 5.19 -1.84
N ASP A 75 -24.22 6.48 -1.78
CA ASP A 75 -23.27 7.08 -2.71
C ASP A 75 -22.28 8.02 -2.02
N LEU A 76 -21.09 8.11 -2.61
CA LEU A 76 -19.98 8.88 -2.09
C LEU A 76 -20.23 10.39 -2.11
N LYS A 77 -20.91 10.91 -3.15
CA LYS A 77 -21.14 12.35 -3.30
C LYS A 77 -22.05 12.87 -2.18
N THR A 78 -23.13 12.15 -1.90
CA THR A 78 -24.04 12.47 -0.79
C THR A 78 -23.30 12.41 0.56
N MET A 79 -22.51 11.37 0.78
CA MET A 79 -21.69 11.24 2.00
C MET A 79 -20.72 12.42 2.13
N ALA A 80 -19.94 12.71 1.10
CA ALA A 80 -18.92 13.75 1.13
C ALA A 80 -19.48 15.14 1.34
N THR A 81 -20.61 15.48 0.69
CA THR A 81 -21.27 16.79 0.82
C THR A 81 -21.99 16.97 2.15
N THR A 82 -22.57 15.88 2.72
CA THR A 82 -23.30 15.91 3.97
C THR A 82 -22.37 15.91 5.18
N ARG A 83 -21.35 15.03 5.18
CA ARG A 83 -20.47 14.81 6.34
C ARG A 83 -19.20 15.65 6.32
N LYS A 84 -18.81 16.13 5.12
CA LYS A 84 -17.62 16.97 4.90
C LYS A 84 -16.39 16.42 5.65
N PRO A 85 -15.94 15.20 5.30
CA PRO A 85 -14.73 14.61 5.88
C PRO A 85 -13.50 15.44 5.49
N ASP A 86 -12.45 15.38 6.31
CA ASP A 86 -11.14 15.97 5.97
C ASP A 86 -10.42 15.13 4.92
N VAL A 87 -10.65 13.82 4.95
CA VAL A 87 -10.06 12.82 4.05
C VAL A 87 -11.06 11.71 3.76
N VAL A 88 -11.04 11.19 2.53
CA VAL A 88 -11.72 9.94 2.18
C VAL A 88 -10.70 8.84 1.93
N LEU A 89 -10.92 7.69 2.56
CA LEU A 89 -10.15 6.46 2.34
C LEU A 89 -10.89 5.56 1.34
N GLY A 90 -10.22 5.15 0.25
CA GLY A 90 -10.79 4.29 -0.79
C GLY A 90 -10.47 2.82 -0.53
N TYR A 91 -11.51 2.02 -0.23
CA TYR A 91 -11.48 0.56 -0.07
C TYR A 91 -12.39 -0.15 -1.09
N ASN A 92 -12.53 0.45 -2.25
CA ASN A 92 -13.25 -0.04 -3.41
C ASN A 92 -12.29 -0.73 -4.41
N PRO A 93 -12.78 -1.40 -5.47
CA PRO A 93 -11.92 -1.94 -6.52
C PRO A 93 -10.97 -0.91 -7.09
N VAL A 94 -9.77 -1.33 -7.50
CA VAL A 94 -8.70 -0.43 -7.96
C VAL A 94 -9.16 0.46 -9.12
N ALA A 95 -9.95 -0.07 -10.07
CA ALA A 95 -10.52 0.70 -11.19
C ALA A 95 -11.48 1.80 -10.73
N LYS A 96 -11.97 1.74 -9.49
CA LYS A 96 -12.89 2.72 -8.89
C LYS A 96 -12.20 3.78 -8.03
N HIS A 97 -10.89 3.72 -7.87
CA HIS A 97 -10.14 4.77 -7.16
C HIS A 97 -10.31 6.15 -7.82
N ILE A 98 -10.39 6.18 -9.14
CA ILE A 98 -10.62 7.42 -9.88
C ILE A 98 -11.97 8.04 -9.51
N ASP A 99 -13.04 7.26 -9.35
CA ASP A 99 -14.36 7.76 -8.99
C ASP A 99 -14.33 8.49 -7.63
N VAL A 100 -13.50 7.98 -6.69
CA VAL A 100 -13.29 8.63 -5.38
C VAL A 100 -12.66 10.01 -5.56
N VAL A 101 -11.61 10.09 -6.38
CA VAL A 101 -10.91 11.36 -6.63
C VAL A 101 -11.78 12.35 -7.39
N GLU A 102 -12.57 11.89 -8.38
CA GLU A 102 -13.48 12.76 -9.15
C GLU A 102 -14.59 13.39 -8.29
N VAL A 103 -15.05 12.68 -7.27
CA VAL A 103 -16.02 13.24 -6.31
C VAL A 103 -15.34 14.14 -5.28
N CYS A 104 -14.22 13.71 -4.70
CA CYS A 104 -13.60 14.39 -3.56
C CYS A 104 -12.80 15.64 -3.96
N ALA A 105 -12.07 15.61 -5.09
CA ALA A 105 -11.17 16.69 -5.47
C ALA A 105 -11.89 18.03 -5.66
N PRO A 106 -13.02 18.13 -6.39
CA PRO A 106 -13.77 19.40 -6.53
C PRO A 106 -14.31 19.95 -5.20
N LEU A 107 -14.44 19.08 -4.18
CA LEU A 107 -14.88 19.47 -2.83
C LEU A 107 -13.72 19.87 -1.91
N GLY A 108 -12.47 19.82 -2.41
CA GLY A 108 -11.26 20.10 -1.62
C GLY A 108 -10.95 19.01 -0.58
N ILE A 109 -11.51 17.81 -0.71
CA ILE A 109 -11.33 16.69 0.21
C ILE A 109 -10.13 15.87 -0.25
N SER A 110 -9.14 15.67 0.63
CA SER A 110 -7.99 14.82 0.35
C SER A 110 -8.38 13.34 0.27
N VAL A 111 -7.59 12.54 -0.43
CA VAL A 111 -7.90 11.13 -0.69
C VAL A 111 -6.67 10.26 -0.40
N MET A 112 -6.88 9.12 0.23
CA MET A 112 -5.93 8.02 0.28
C MET A 112 -6.61 6.76 -0.22
N VAL A 113 -6.06 6.15 -1.26
CA VAL A 113 -6.58 4.89 -1.83
C VAL A 113 -5.67 3.73 -1.48
N GLU A 114 -6.20 2.51 -1.53
CA GLU A 114 -5.40 1.31 -1.45
C GLU A 114 -4.50 1.14 -2.69
N LYS A 115 -3.50 0.30 -2.58
CA LYS A 115 -2.56 -0.03 -3.67
C LYS A 115 -3.20 -0.94 -4.74
N PRO A 116 -2.75 -0.81 -5.99
CA PRO A 116 -2.01 0.29 -6.58
C PRO A 116 -2.87 1.54 -6.75
N LEU A 117 -2.26 2.67 -7.07
CA LEU A 117 -2.95 3.95 -7.22
C LEU A 117 -4.19 3.88 -8.15
N ALA A 118 -4.08 3.15 -9.26
CA ALA A 118 -5.13 2.98 -10.27
C ALA A 118 -4.95 1.66 -11.04
N ALA A 119 -5.97 1.20 -11.74
CA ALA A 119 -5.89 0.01 -12.60
C ALA A 119 -5.10 0.28 -13.91
N THR A 120 -5.12 1.52 -14.39
CA THR A 120 -4.44 1.94 -15.63
C THR A 120 -3.65 3.24 -15.44
N LEU A 121 -2.60 3.42 -16.25
CA LEU A 121 -1.83 4.67 -16.27
C LEU A 121 -2.69 5.87 -16.68
N ALA A 122 -3.68 5.68 -17.55
CA ALA A 122 -4.61 6.74 -17.97
C ALA A 122 -5.44 7.26 -16.78
N GLN A 123 -5.99 6.35 -15.98
CA GLN A 123 -6.70 6.71 -14.74
C GLN A 123 -5.77 7.44 -13.77
N ALA A 124 -4.57 6.94 -13.54
CA ALA A 124 -3.59 7.58 -12.65
C ALA A 124 -3.26 9.01 -13.08
N LYS A 125 -3.02 9.25 -14.38
CA LYS A 125 -2.80 10.59 -14.93
C LYS A 125 -4.00 11.52 -14.70
N ARG A 126 -5.22 11.01 -14.84
CA ARG A 126 -6.44 11.78 -14.57
C ARG A 126 -6.57 12.12 -13.08
N MET A 127 -6.28 11.17 -12.20
CA MET A 127 -6.25 11.38 -10.74
C MET A 127 -5.19 12.42 -10.34
N GLU A 128 -3.98 12.34 -10.90
CA GLU A 128 -2.92 13.33 -10.72
C GLU A 128 -3.36 14.73 -11.15
N PHE A 129 -3.93 14.84 -12.36
CA PHE A 129 -4.45 16.11 -12.86
C PHE A 129 -5.49 16.73 -11.90
N LEU A 130 -6.41 15.93 -11.39
CA LEU A 130 -7.44 16.41 -10.47
C LEU A 130 -6.84 16.82 -9.12
N ALA A 131 -5.92 16.02 -8.57
CA ALA A 131 -5.26 16.34 -7.31
C ALA A 131 -4.50 17.65 -7.40
N LEU A 132 -3.77 17.89 -8.49
CA LEU A 132 -3.04 19.13 -8.73
C LEU A 132 -3.98 20.31 -8.96
N LYS A 133 -5.03 20.12 -9.78
CA LYS A 133 -6.02 21.18 -10.12
C LYS A 133 -6.75 21.70 -8.89
N TYR A 134 -7.11 20.81 -7.98
CA TYR A 134 -7.90 21.17 -6.79
C TYR A 134 -7.06 21.25 -5.51
N TYR A 135 -5.72 21.13 -5.61
CA TYR A 135 -4.78 21.25 -4.50
C TYR A 135 -5.05 20.29 -3.32
N ILE A 136 -5.59 19.10 -3.61
CA ILE A 136 -5.79 18.07 -2.60
C ILE A 136 -4.55 17.20 -2.44
N LYS A 137 -4.41 16.56 -1.27
CA LYS A 137 -3.45 15.46 -1.08
C LYS A 137 -4.07 14.17 -1.62
N LEU A 138 -3.34 13.51 -2.53
CA LEU A 138 -3.68 12.17 -3.04
C LEU A 138 -2.55 11.22 -2.67
N LEU A 139 -2.86 10.22 -1.87
CA LEU A 139 -1.91 9.26 -1.33
C LEU A 139 -2.33 7.83 -1.67
N THR A 140 -1.36 6.91 -1.68
CA THR A 140 -1.60 5.48 -1.85
C THR A 140 -1.09 4.73 -0.64
N ASN A 141 -1.90 3.85 -0.07
CA ASN A 141 -1.55 3.04 1.08
C ASN A 141 -0.91 1.71 0.64
N TYR A 142 0.25 1.41 1.18
CA TYR A 142 0.91 0.09 1.09
C TYR A 142 1.19 -0.41 2.49
N GLU A 143 0.84 -1.66 2.78
CA GLU A 143 1.18 -2.29 4.04
C GLU A 143 2.67 -2.17 4.37
N THR A 144 3.52 -2.43 3.40
CA THR A 144 4.98 -2.42 3.56
C THR A 144 5.58 -1.03 3.77
N THR A 145 4.80 0.06 3.60
CA THR A 145 5.25 1.42 3.98
C THR A 145 5.58 1.49 5.47
N TRP A 146 4.88 0.71 6.27
CA TRP A 146 4.95 0.68 7.73
C TRP A 146 5.88 -0.42 8.26
N TYR A 147 6.83 -0.89 7.43
CA TYR A 147 7.84 -1.89 7.80
C TYR A 147 9.13 -1.19 8.26
N PRO A 148 9.52 -1.31 9.54
CA PRO A 148 10.75 -0.73 10.05
C PRO A 148 12.00 -1.29 9.37
N SER A 149 11.99 -2.56 8.96
CA SER A 149 13.10 -3.20 8.24
C SER A 149 13.41 -2.49 6.91
N TYR A 150 12.40 -2.14 6.13
CA TYR A 150 12.57 -1.42 4.86
C TYR A 150 13.05 0.01 5.09
N ARG A 151 12.56 0.66 6.16
CA ARG A 151 13.05 1.97 6.56
C ARG A 151 14.53 1.92 6.94
N ARG A 152 14.93 0.88 7.67
CA ARG A 152 16.34 0.67 8.04
C ARG A 152 17.23 0.56 6.81
N ILE A 153 16.87 -0.22 5.80
CA ILE A 153 17.62 -0.32 4.53
C ILE A 153 17.76 1.08 3.89
N ARG A 154 16.67 1.82 3.80
CA ARG A 154 16.67 3.17 3.22
C ARG A 154 17.59 4.14 3.96
N ASP A 155 17.56 4.09 5.30
CA ASP A 155 18.36 4.99 6.13
C ASP A 155 19.86 4.67 6.01
N VAL A 156 20.23 3.41 5.83
CA VAL A 156 21.62 2.98 5.58
C VAL A 156 22.06 3.37 4.17
N ALA A 157 21.22 3.12 3.16
CA ALA A 157 21.50 3.50 1.78
C ALA A 157 21.69 5.02 1.60
N ARG A 158 20.90 5.84 2.31
CA ARG A 158 21.04 7.31 2.28
C ARG A 158 22.31 7.87 2.92
N LYS A 159 22.97 7.08 3.75
CA LYS A 159 24.25 7.43 4.39
C LYS A 159 25.45 6.94 3.58
N ASP A 160 25.22 6.49 2.37
CA ASP A 160 26.21 5.89 1.47
C ASP A 160 26.99 4.69 2.05
N SER A 161 26.45 4.08 3.14
CA SER A 161 27.11 2.94 3.78
C SER A 161 27.02 1.65 2.98
N LEU A 162 26.14 1.61 1.95
CA LEU A 162 26.08 0.51 0.97
C LEU A 162 26.92 0.83 -0.28
N GLY A 163 27.48 2.05 -0.37
CA GLY A 163 27.96 2.54 -1.64
C GLY A 163 26.85 2.73 -2.66
N GLN A 164 27.19 2.75 -3.94
CA GLN A 164 26.20 2.88 -4.99
C GLN A 164 25.36 1.59 -5.12
N ILE A 165 24.03 1.73 -5.06
CA ILE A 165 23.12 0.60 -5.31
C ILE A 165 23.35 0.04 -6.72
N ARG A 166 23.54 -1.28 -6.81
CA ARG A 166 23.78 -2.04 -8.05
C ARG A 166 22.63 -2.98 -8.38
N LYS A 167 22.01 -3.59 -7.36
CA LYS A 167 20.87 -4.48 -7.55
C LYS A 167 19.89 -4.36 -6.41
N MET A 168 18.61 -4.51 -6.74
CA MET A 168 17.51 -4.63 -5.78
C MET A 168 16.65 -5.82 -6.19
N VAL A 169 16.24 -6.65 -5.22
CA VAL A 169 15.31 -7.76 -5.43
C VAL A 169 14.17 -7.62 -4.42
N ALA A 170 12.95 -7.73 -4.86
CA ALA A 170 11.77 -7.76 -3.99
C ALA A 170 10.94 -9.00 -4.32
N HIS A 171 10.62 -9.77 -3.30
CA HIS A 171 9.67 -10.86 -3.39
C HIS A 171 8.41 -10.45 -2.64
N ASP A 172 7.30 -10.39 -3.37
CA ASP A 172 5.99 -10.06 -2.82
C ASP A 172 4.98 -11.09 -3.35
N GLY A 173 4.45 -11.93 -2.45
CA GLY A 173 3.52 -12.97 -2.86
C GLY A 173 3.08 -13.89 -1.73
N HIS A 174 2.17 -14.77 -2.07
CA HIS A 174 1.61 -15.81 -1.20
C HIS A 174 0.98 -16.93 -2.04
N GLU A 175 0.26 -17.85 -1.40
CA GLU A 175 -0.38 -19.01 -2.05
C GLU A 175 -1.45 -18.63 -3.08
N GLY A 176 -2.02 -17.46 -2.96
CA GLY A 176 -3.11 -16.91 -3.78
C GLY A 176 -4.27 -16.40 -2.92
N PRO A 177 -5.00 -15.35 -3.38
CA PRO A 177 -6.04 -14.72 -2.57
C PRO A 177 -7.21 -15.68 -2.25
N LYS A 178 -7.53 -16.61 -3.13
CA LYS A 178 -8.57 -17.62 -2.86
C LYS A 178 -8.06 -18.71 -1.92
N GLU A 179 -6.81 -19.10 -2.03
CA GLU A 179 -6.18 -20.14 -1.21
C GLU A 179 -6.00 -19.68 0.25
N ILE A 180 -5.72 -18.39 0.48
CA ILE A 180 -5.62 -17.81 1.83
C ILE A 180 -6.98 -17.33 2.37
N ASN A 181 -8.08 -17.66 1.70
CA ASN A 181 -9.45 -17.33 2.10
C ASN A 181 -9.73 -15.83 2.23
N CYS A 182 -9.21 -15.00 1.33
CA CYS A 182 -9.68 -13.63 1.20
C CYS A 182 -11.19 -13.59 0.93
N SER A 183 -11.85 -12.52 1.32
CA SER A 183 -13.30 -12.41 1.17
C SER A 183 -13.72 -12.52 -0.30
N LYS A 184 -14.96 -13.00 -0.54
CA LYS A 184 -15.51 -13.06 -1.89
C LYS A 184 -15.65 -11.65 -2.49
N ASP A 185 -16.06 -10.69 -1.68
CA ASP A 185 -16.21 -9.30 -2.14
C ASP A 185 -14.88 -8.69 -2.62
N PHE A 186 -13.75 -9.13 -2.06
CA PHE A 186 -12.41 -8.74 -2.48
C PHE A 186 -11.94 -9.54 -3.70
N THR A 187 -12.05 -10.87 -3.66
CA THR A 187 -11.53 -11.74 -4.72
C THR A 187 -12.28 -11.60 -6.04
N ASP A 188 -13.56 -11.25 -6.02
CA ASP A 188 -14.37 -11.07 -7.24
C ASP A 188 -13.80 -9.97 -8.14
N TRP A 189 -13.36 -8.86 -7.57
CA TRP A 189 -12.77 -7.77 -8.36
C TRP A 189 -11.24 -7.90 -8.51
N LEU A 190 -10.54 -8.46 -7.53
CA LEU A 190 -9.08 -8.61 -7.58
C LEU A 190 -8.65 -9.51 -8.74
N THR A 191 -9.46 -10.55 -9.04
CA THR A 191 -9.22 -11.51 -10.12
C THR A 191 -9.89 -11.13 -11.45
N ASP A 192 -10.37 -9.89 -11.58
CA ASP A 192 -10.94 -9.34 -12.79
C ASP A 192 -10.01 -8.23 -13.36
N PRO A 193 -9.47 -8.38 -14.58
CA PRO A 193 -8.52 -7.45 -15.16
C PRO A 193 -9.11 -6.05 -15.39
N ASP A 194 -10.43 -5.93 -15.58
CA ASP A 194 -11.10 -4.64 -15.73
C ASP A 194 -11.20 -3.88 -14.41
N GLN A 195 -11.17 -4.58 -13.28
CA GLN A 195 -11.29 -4.01 -11.94
C GLN A 195 -9.94 -3.80 -11.25
N ASN A 196 -9.01 -4.73 -11.40
CA ASN A 196 -7.68 -4.67 -10.80
C ASN A 196 -6.60 -4.18 -11.78
N GLY A 197 -6.82 -4.30 -13.09
CA GLY A 197 -5.88 -3.92 -14.16
C GLY A 197 -4.90 -5.03 -14.56
N ALA A 198 -4.75 -6.10 -13.79
CA ALA A 198 -4.00 -7.33 -14.02
C ALA A 198 -4.24 -8.27 -12.83
N GLY A 199 -3.55 -9.40 -12.74
CA GLY A 199 -3.53 -10.31 -11.60
C GLY A 199 -2.41 -9.98 -10.59
N ALA A 200 -1.56 -10.96 -10.32
CA ALA A 200 -0.41 -10.84 -9.42
C ALA A 200 0.52 -9.69 -9.77
N LEU A 201 0.68 -9.38 -11.07
CA LEU A 201 1.49 -8.26 -11.54
C LEU A 201 1.05 -6.93 -10.91
N ASN A 202 -0.24 -6.61 -10.92
CA ASN A 202 -0.74 -5.38 -10.31
C ASN A 202 -0.80 -5.50 -8.78
N ASP A 203 -1.25 -6.63 -8.26
CA ASP A 203 -1.46 -6.85 -6.82
C ASP A 203 -0.14 -6.79 -6.05
N PHE A 204 0.88 -7.53 -6.51
CA PHE A 204 2.18 -7.63 -5.85
C PHE A 204 3.31 -6.89 -6.56
N GLY A 205 3.31 -6.83 -7.89
CA GLY A 205 4.35 -6.11 -8.62
C GLY A 205 4.42 -4.62 -8.26
N CYS A 206 3.30 -4.04 -7.83
CA CYS A 206 3.28 -2.65 -7.37
C CYS A 206 4.10 -2.41 -6.09
N TYR A 207 4.30 -3.41 -5.23
CA TYR A 207 5.12 -3.28 -4.01
C TYR A 207 6.60 -3.07 -4.34
N GLY A 208 7.17 -3.96 -5.15
CA GLY A 208 8.57 -3.84 -5.58
C GLY A 208 8.80 -2.56 -6.39
N ALA A 209 7.87 -2.20 -7.31
CA ALA A 209 7.95 -0.94 -8.06
C ALA A 209 7.95 0.28 -7.13
N ASN A 210 7.12 0.28 -6.08
CA ASN A 210 7.05 1.33 -5.07
C ASN A 210 8.34 1.43 -4.25
N LEU A 211 8.87 0.29 -3.79
CA LEU A 211 10.11 0.20 -3.02
C LEU A 211 11.31 0.71 -3.81
N PHE A 212 11.48 0.24 -5.04
CA PHE A 212 12.63 0.62 -5.87
C PHE A 212 12.60 2.08 -6.29
N THR A 213 11.41 2.60 -6.64
CA THR A 213 11.25 4.03 -6.92
C THR A 213 11.68 4.88 -5.71
N TRP A 214 11.30 4.47 -4.50
CA TRP A 214 11.67 5.16 -3.28
C TRP A 214 13.16 5.03 -2.95
N LEU A 215 13.76 3.84 -3.10
CA LEU A 215 15.20 3.61 -2.90
C LEU A 215 16.04 4.40 -3.90
N MET A 216 15.60 4.49 -5.14
CA MET A 216 16.25 5.27 -6.20
C MET A 216 15.90 6.77 -6.18
N ASN A 217 15.41 7.30 -5.04
CA ASN A 217 15.10 8.73 -4.83
C ASN A 217 14.09 9.33 -5.84
N GLY A 218 13.14 8.52 -6.34
CA GLY A 218 12.17 8.94 -7.36
C GLY A 218 12.76 8.98 -8.77
N GLN A 219 13.90 8.35 -9.01
CA GLN A 219 14.42 8.13 -10.36
C GLN A 219 13.59 7.06 -11.05
N ARG A 220 13.14 7.35 -12.28
CA ARG A 220 12.50 6.35 -13.14
C ARG A 220 13.51 5.34 -13.64
N PRO A 221 13.14 4.06 -13.82
CA PRO A 221 13.94 3.16 -14.64
C PRO A 221 13.96 3.64 -16.10
N THR A 222 15.00 3.31 -16.84
CA THR A 222 15.14 3.63 -18.25
C THR A 222 14.41 2.64 -19.14
N ALA A 223 14.20 1.41 -18.63
CA ALA A 223 13.45 0.39 -19.34
C ALA A 223 12.87 -0.66 -18.36
N VAL A 224 11.87 -1.38 -18.86
CA VAL A 224 11.19 -2.48 -18.18
C VAL A 224 11.09 -3.68 -19.11
N THR A 225 11.43 -4.86 -18.57
CA THR A 225 11.15 -6.17 -19.18
C THR A 225 10.33 -6.99 -18.21
N ALA A 226 9.28 -7.67 -18.67
CA ALA A 226 8.45 -8.49 -17.80
C ALA A 226 8.00 -9.78 -18.48
N ILE A 227 7.80 -10.80 -17.63
CA ILE A 227 7.24 -12.10 -18.00
C ILE A 227 6.07 -12.36 -17.03
N ALA A 228 4.95 -12.83 -17.54
CA ALA A 228 3.86 -13.33 -16.74
C ALA A 228 3.58 -14.81 -17.03
N ARG A 229 3.06 -15.49 -16.01
CA ARG A 229 2.66 -16.90 -16.09
C ARG A 229 1.27 -17.09 -15.51
N HIS A 230 0.62 -18.12 -16.00
CA HIS A 230 -0.72 -18.50 -15.59
C HIS A 230 -0.65 -19.98 -15.16
N TYR A 231 -0.20 -20.23 -13.94
CA TYR A 231 0.01 -21.58 -13.42
C TYR A 231 -1.28 -22.21 -12.89
N LYS A 232 -2.25 -21.38 -12.46
CA LYS A 232 -3.54 -21.80 -11.91
C LYS A 232 -4.72 -21.32 -12.76
N PRO A 233 -4.79 -21.62 -14.08
CA PRO A 233 -5.84 -21.09 -14.96
C PRO A 233 -7.25 -21.52 -14.57
N GLN A 234 -7.38 -22.63 -13.81
CA GLN A 234 -8.67 -23.10 -13.29
C GLN A 234 -9.18 -22.22 -12.13
N THR A 235 -8.25 -21.67 -11.35
CA THR A 235 -8.56 -20.82 -10.18
C THR A 235 -8.71 -19.37 -10.58
N TYR A 236 -7.83 -18.89 -11.46
CA TYR A 236 -7.75 -17.49 -11.92
C TYR A 236 -7.88 -17.40 -13.45
N PRO A 237 -9.05 -17.68 -14.04
CA PRO A 237 -9.17 -17.86 -15.50
C PRO A 237 -8.94 -16.58 -16.32
N LYS A 238 -8.98 -15.40 -15.70
CA LYS A 238 -8.95 -14.12 -16.42
C LYS A 238 -7.63 -13.36 -16.29
N VAL A 239 -6.78 -13.72 -15.32
CA VAL A 239 -5.58 -12.96 -14.98
C VAL A 239 -4.41 -13.89 -14.72
N GLU A 240 -3.21 -13.40 -14.92
CA GLU A 240 -1.97 -14.07 -14.54
C GLU A 240 -1.85 -14.16 -13.01
N ASP A 241 -1.20 -15.22 -12.54
CA ASP A 241 -1.00 -15.49 -11.13
C ASP A 241 0.47 -15.47 -10.71
N ASP A 242 1.36 -15.11 -11.65
CA ASP A 242 2.80 -14.99 -11.45
C ASP A 242 3.40 -14.01 -12.43
N ALA A 243 4.30 -13.13 -11.97
CA ALA A 243 5.00 -12.18 -12.82
C ALA A 243 6.39 -11.85 -12.28
N THR A 244 7.39 -11.85 -13.18
CA THR A 244 8.73 -11.31 -12.94
C THR A 244 8.89 -10.02 -13.73
N ILE A 245 9.30 -8.93 -13.06
CA ILE A 245 9.51 -7.62 -13.66
C ILE A 245 10.96 -7.19 -13.44
N ILE A 246 11.68 -6.88 -14.51
CA ILE A 246 13.06 -6.38 -14.47
C ILE A 246 13.06 -4.90 -14.81
N LEU A 247 13.61 -4.08 -13.93
CA LEU A 247 13.77 -2.64 -14.08
C LEU A 247 15.23 -2.30 -14.34
N GLU A 248 15.49 -1.58 -15.42
CA GLU A 248 16.83 -1.08 -15.74
C GLU A 248 16.96 0.39 -15.28
N TYR A 249 17.93 0.68 -14.44
CA TYR A 249 18.35 2.03 -14.09
C TYR A 249 19.75 2.29 -14.66
N PRO A 250 20.19 3.54 -14.81
CA PRO A 250 21.54 3.84 -15.32
C PRO A 250 22.65 3.14 -14.53
N THR A 251 22.46 2.88 -13.24
CA THR A 251 23.48 2.34 -12.34
C THR A 251 23.06 1.09 -11.60
N ALA A 252 21.82 0.65 -11.74
CA ALA A 252 21.27 -0.47 -10.99
C ALA A 252 20.27 -1.28 -11.81
N THR A 253 20.02 -2.52 -11.35
CA THR A 253 18.93 -3.38 -11.85
C THR A 253 17.99 -3.70 -10.69
N GLY A 254 16.67 -3.58 -10.89
CA GLY A 254 15.64 -4.06 -9.99
C GLY A 254 14.98 -5.32 -10.52
N ILE A 255 14.74 -6.31 -9.66
CA ILE A 255 13.98 -7.53 -9.98
C ILE A 255 12.82 -7.62 -9.01
N ILE A 256 11.62 -7.73 -9.53
CA ILE A 256 10.39 -7.86 -8.75
C ILE A 256 9.78 -9.22 -9.08
N GLU A 257 9.60 -10.03 -8.05
CA GLU A 257 8.91 -11.32 -8.12
C GLU A 257 7.54 -11.16 -7.46
N ALA A 258 6.49 -11.27 -8.25
CA ALA A 258 5.11 -11.06 -7.84
C ALA A 258 4.32 -12.35 -8.06
N SER A 259 3.80 -12.98 -7.01
CA SER A 259 3.22 -14.32 -7.17
C SER A 259 2.03 -14.62 -6.26
N TRP A 260 1.06 -15.37 -6.80
CA TRP A 260 -0.01 -16.07 -6.09
C TRP A 260 0.21 -17.59 -6.06
N ASN A 261 1.49 -18.04 -6.25
CA ASN A 261 1.84 -19.46 -6.41
C ASN A 261 2.87 -19.97 -5.38
N TRP A 262 3.21 -19.18 -4.40
CA TRP A 262 4.21 -19.58 -3.41
C TRP A 262 3.59 -20.42 -2.29
N PRO A 263 4.36 -21.30 -1.62
CA PRO A 263 3.83 -22.20 -0.60
C PRO A 263 3.52 -21.49 0.73
N TYR A 264 3.94 -20.21 0.88
CA TYR A 264 3.69 -19.35 2.04
C TYR A 264 3.91 -17.89 1.66
N SER A 265 3.42 -16.99 2.50
CA SER A 265 3.55 -15.56 2.27
C SER A 265 5.00 -15.08 2.44
N ILE A 266 5.51 -14.36 1.44
CA ILE A 266 6.82 -13.70 1.45
C ILE A 266 6.61 -12.23 1.08
N LYS A 267 7.18 -11.34 1.89
CA LYS A 267 7.37 -9.93 1.57
C LYS A 267 8.74 -9.54 2.06
N ASP A 268 9.73 -9.58 1.18
CA ASP A 268 11.11 -9.28 1.51
C ASP A 268 11.74 -8.28 0.53
N LEU A 269 12.92 -7.78 0.89
CA LEU A 269 13.66 -6.81 0.12
C LEU A 269 15.16 -7.02 0.29
N GLU A 270 15.85 -7.30 -0.82
CA GLU A 270 17.31 -7.34 -0.89
C GLU A 270 17.86 -6.11 -1.62
N VAL A 271 18.94 -5.53 -1.08
CA VAL A 271 19.64 -4.41 -1.71
C VAL A 271 21.14 -4.66 -1.69
N PHE A 272 21.74 -4.66 -2.88
CA PHE A 272 23.16 -4.84 -3.10
C PHE A 272 23.76 -3.50 -3.55
N GLY A 273 24.69 -2.99 -2.77
CA GLY A 273 25.56 -1.90 -3.17
C GLY A 273 26.97 -2.40 -3.49
N ASP A 274 27.87 -1.53 -3.93
CA ASP A 274 29.27 -1.89 -4.18
C ASP A 274 30.10 -1.98 -2.89
N GLU A 275 29.59 -1.50 -1.76
CA GLU A 275 30.26 -1.58 -0.44
C GLU A 275 29.45 -2.39 0.60
N GLY A 276 28.24 -2.84 0.26
CA GLY A 276 27.43 -3.59 1.22
C GLY A 276 26.19 -4.23 0.67
N TYR A 277 25.59 -5.08 1.48
CA TYR A 277 24.38 -5.84 1.21
C TYR A 277 23.43 -5.78 2.39
N MET A 278 22.16 -5.60 2.15
CA MET A 278 21.12 -5.71 3.18
C MET A 278 19.95 -6.55 2.68
N HIS A 279 19.36 -7.34 3.59
CA HIS A 279 18.18 -8.13 3.33
C HIS A 279 17.16 -7.96 4.47
N ALA A 280 16.04 -7.36 4.20
CA ALA A 280 14.89 -7.35 5.10
C ALA A 280 14.04 -8.60 4.82
N PHE A 281 14.08 -9.58 5.70
CA PHE A 281 13.36 -10.85 5.55
C PHE A 281 11.86 -10.74 5.76
N ASP A 282 11.47 -9.77 6.60
CA ASP A 282 10.10 -9.53 7.02
C ASP A 282 9.93 -8.08 7.50
N LYS A 283 8.84 -7.81 8.17
CA LYS A 283 8.51 -6.47 8.70
C LYS A 283 9.60 -5.89 9.62
N GLU A 284 10.31 -6.72 10.38
CA GLU A 284 11.17 -6.27 11.48
C GLU A 284 12.64 -6.67 11.32
N ASN A 285 12.90 -7.84 10.73
CA ASN A 285 14.23 -8.42 10.72
C ASN A 285 15.05 -8.02 9.51
N VAL A 286 16.29 -7.64 9.73
CA VAL A 286 17.22 -7.17 8.72
C VAL A 286 18.60 -7.79 8.89
N LEU A 287 19.13 -8.42 7.85
CA LEU A 287 20.56 -8.75 7.72
C LEU A 287 21.27 -7.54 7.13
N THR A 288 22.40 -7.19 7.71
CA THR A 288 23.30 -6.13 7.23
C THR A 288 24.71 -6.70 7.09
N HIS A 289 25.32 -6.53 5.91
CA HIS A 289 26.71 -6.83 5.64
C HIS A 289 27.34 -5.63 4.93
N ILE A 290 28.25 -4.93 5.57
CA ILE A 290 28.90 -3.72 5.05
C ILE A 290 30.40 -3.92 5.11
N ASP A 291 31.07 -3.68 3.99
CA ASP A 291 32.52 -3.83 3.82
C ASP A 291 33.01 -5.22 4.26
N LYS A 292 34.12 -5.29 4.97
CA LYS A 292 34.73 -6.52 5.50
C LYS A 292 34.15 -6.97 6.86
N PHE A 293 33.17 -6.27 7.41
CA PHE A 293 32.57 -6.66 8.68
C PHE A 293 31.66 -7.90 8.49
N PRO A 294 31.61 -8.81 9.49
CA PRO A 294 30.71 -9.95 9.43
C PRO A 294 29.25 -9.52 9.22
N ALA A 295 28.49 -10.35 8.50
CA ALA A 295 27.05 -10.15 8.38
C ALA A 295 26.35 -10.26 9.74
N VAL A 296 25.45 -9.34 10.04
CA VAL A 296 24.71 -9.28 11.30
C VAL A 296 23.22 -9.19 11.02
N THR A 297 22.45 -10.09 11.62
CA THR A 297 20.98 -10.00 11.65
C THR A 297 20.55 -9.24 12.90
N SER A 298 19.64 -8.29 12.72
CA SER A 298 19.11 -7.47 13.82
C SER A 298 17.63 -7.13 13.60
N VAL A 299 16.94 -6.80 14.68
CA VAL A 299 15.60 -6.21 14.62
C VAL A 299 15.75 -4.72 14.31
N ALA A 300 15.05 -4.23 13.31
CA ALA A 300 15.04 -2.82 12.96
C ALA A 300 14.36 -1.99 14.08
N PRO A 301 14.84 -0.78 14.37
CA PRO A 301 14.18 0.10 15.33
C PRO A 301 12.72 0.37 14.91
N ALA A 302 11.80 0.27 15.88
CA ALA A 302 10.39 0.56 15.62
C ALA A 302 10.20 1.95 15.02
N LEU A 303 9.27 2.07 14.08
CA LEU A 303 8.89 3.36 13.52
C LEU A 303 8.21 4.21 14.60
N THR A 304 8.42 5.51 14.51
CA THR A 304 7.78 6.48 15.41
C THR A 304 6.79 7.33 14.65
N SER A 305 5.76 7.83 15.35
CA SER A 305 4.80 8.77 14.77
C SER A 305 5.54 9.99 14.13
N PRO A 306 5.09 10.42 12.97
CA PRO A 306 3.89 10.00 12.23
C PRO A 306 4.12 8.84 11.25
N ASN A 307 5.28 8.21 11.21
CA ASN A 307 5.65 7.20 10.21
C ASN A 307 5.37 5.76 10.66
N ASP A 308 4.69 5.57 11.77
CA ASP A 308 4.42 4.26 12.41
C ASP A 308 3.14 3.59 11.90
N ASN A 309 2.21 4.36 11.33
CA ASN A 309 0.96 3.85 10.79
C ASN A 309 0.33 4.80 9.75
N PRO A 310 -0.59 4.30 8.89
CA PRO A 310 -1.17 5.09 7.81
C PRO A 310 -1.96 6.32 8.29
N ILE A 311 -2.66 6.23 9.42
CA ILE A 311 -3.53 7.33 9.89
C ILE A 311 -2.73 8.49 10.47
N SER A 312 -1.72 8.21 11.29
CA SER A 312 -0.80 9.24 11.82
C SER A 312 -0.06 9.96 10.70
N TYR A 313 0.41 9.20 9.71
CA TYR A 313 1.07 9.74 8.52
C TYR A 313 0.11 10.62 7.70
N LEU A 314 -1.07 10.10 7.35
CA LEU A 314 -2.10 10.80 6.60
C LEU A 314 -2.49 12.13 7.28
N GLN A 315 -2.72 12.09 8.59
CA GLN A 315 -3.03 13.28 9.38
C GLN A 315 -1.91 14.33 9.28
N SER A 316 -0.65 13.92 9.38
CA SER A 316 0.49 14.83 9.30
C SER A 316 0.65 15.47 7.92
N VAL A 317 0.38 14.72 6.84
CA VAL A 317 0.42 15.22 5.47
C VAL A 317 -0.74 16.19 5.19
N VAL A 318 -1.96 15.82 5.57
CA VAL A 318 -3.16 16.65 5.34
C VAL A 318 -3.11 17.95 6.14
N GLN A 319 -2.58 17.92 7.35
CA GLN A 319 -2.37 19.09 8.18
C GLN A 319 -1.12 19.89 7.82
N ASN A 320 -0.43 19.55 6.72
CA ASN A 320 0.82 20.18 6.25
C ASN A 320 1.97 20.20 7.29
N ARG A 321 1.98 19.27 8.23
CA ARG A 321 3.10 19.05 9.17
C ARG A 321 4.25 18.29 8.51
N MET A 322 3.94 17.60 7.41
CA MET A 322 4.85 16.85 6.56
C MET A 322 4.56 17.16 5.10
N LEU A 323 5.60 17.25 4.25
CA LEU A 323 5.39 17.48 2.82
C LEU A 323 4.81 16.28 2.10
N GLY A 324 5.20 15.06 2.48
CA GLY A 324 4.68 13.80 1.91
C GLY A 324 4.93 13.64 0.40
N ILE A 325 5.96 14.28 -0.17
CA ILE A 325 6.21 14.31 -1.62
C ILE A 325 7.28 13.34 -2.10
N THR A 326 8.09 12.81 -1.18
CA THR A 326 9.20 11.89 -1.48
C THR A 326 9.02 10.53 -0.81
N ASP A 327 7.88 10.31 -0.18
CA ASP A 327 7.57 9.09 0.56
C ASP A 327 6.92 8.06 -0.34
N ARG A 328 6.88 6.83 0.11
CA ARG A 328 6.29 5.69 -0.60
C ARG A 328 4.80 5.89 -0.91
N SER A 329 4.05 6.53 0.00
CA SER A 329 2.64 6.85 -0.21
C SER A 329 2.40 8.06 -1.12
N SER A 330 3.43 8.84 -1.47
CA SER A 330 3.27 10.08 -2.24
C SER A 330 2.75 9.83 -3.65
N LEU A 331 1.97 10.79 -4.17
CA LEU A 331 1.51 10.77 -5.56
C LEU A 331 2.67 10.65 -6.54
N ARG A 332 3.76 11.42 -6.33
CA ARG A 332 4.95 11.36 -7.19
C ARG A 332 5.55 9.97 -7.29
N ASN A 333 5.73 9.26 -6.16
CA ASN A 333 6.26 7.90 -6.16
C ASN A 333 5.32 6.97 -6.92
N ASN A 334 4.03 7.08 -6.68
CA ASN A 334 3.02 6.20 -7.24
C ASN A 334 2.72 6.46 -8.74
N MET A 335 2.95 7.66 -9.24
CA MET A 335 2.90 7.90 -10.70
C MET A 335 4.02 7.16 -11.44
N ILE A 336 5.22 7.04 -10.84
CA ILE A 336 6.31 6.22 -11.42
C ILE A 336 5.95 4.73 -11.31
N VAL A 337 5.37 4.28 -10.21
CA VAL A 337 4.84 2.91 -10.08
C VAL A 337 3.88 2.58 -11.23
N MET A 338 2.92 3.46 -11.50
CA MET A 338 1.96 3.24 -12.59
C MET A 338 2.61 3.20 -13.98
N GLN A 339 3.68 3.98 -14.20
CA GLN A 339 4.47 3.90 -15.45
C GLN A 339 5.20 2.56 -15.57
N ILE A 340 5.75 2.04 -14.47
CA ILE A 340 6.41 0.73 -14.42
C ILE A 340 5.41 -0.39 -14.72
N LEU A 341 4.24 -0.40 -14.06
CA LEU A 341 3.22 -1.42 -14.26
C LEU A 341 2.65 -1.40 -15.69
N ASP A 342 2.43 -0.21 -16.26
CA ASP A 342 2.01 -0.06 -17.67
C ASP A 342 3.07 -0.62 -18.63
N ALA A 343 4.34 -0.27 -18.42
CA ALA A 343 5.44 -0.79 -19.24
C ALA A 343 5.62 -2.31 -19.08
N ALA A 344 5.43 -2.86 -17.88
CA ALA A 344 5.46 -4.30 -17.63
C ALA A 344 4.36 -5.03 -18.41
N LYS A 345 3.11 -4.54 -18.36
CA LYS A 345 1.99 -5.08 -19.14
C LYS A 345 2.27 -5.02 -20.65
N ARG A 346 2.81 -3.93 -21.13
CA ARG A 346 3.22 -3.80 -22.54
C ARG A 346 4.36 -4.75 -22.89
N SER A 347 5.35 -4.91 -22.01
CA SER A 347 6.47 -5.85 -22.22
C SER A 347 5.97 -7.27 -22.38
N ILE A 348 5.01 -7.70 -21.54
CA ILE A 348 4.39 -9.03 -21.64
C ILE A 348 3.63 -9.16 -22.95
N ALA A 349 2.80 -8.18 -23.32
CA ALA A 349 1.96 -8.23 -24.52
C ALA A 349 2.80 -8.20 -25.83
N GLU A 350 3.88 -7.42 -25.86
CA GLU A 350 4.73 -7.23 -27.04
C GLU A 350 5.93 -8.20 -27.08
N GLY A 351 6.19 -8.95 -26.00
CA GLY A 351 7.33 -9.88 -25.90
C GLY A 351 8.70 -9.20 -25.99
N LYS A 352 8.79 -7.93 -25.55
CA LYS A 352 10.02 -7.15 -25.67
C LYS A 352 10.25 -6.17 -24.52
N ARG A 353 11.49 -5.69 -24.41
CA ARG A 353 11.90 -4.61 -23.52
C ARG A 353 11.20 -3.30 -23.91
N ILE A 354 10.62 -2.59 -22.93
CA ILE A 354 9.95 -1.29 -23.12
C ILE A 354 10.82 -0.17 -22.53
N THR A 355 11.18 0.81 -23.32
CA THR A 355 11.87 2.03 -22.86
C THR A 355 10.84 3.01 -22.25
N LEU A 356 11.21 3.67 -21.14
CA LEU A 356 10.40 4.67 -20.41
C LEU A 356 10.88 6.09 -20.67
#